data_4d236c24b598cbf9105f2f5c5427027d
#
_entry.id   4d236c24b598cbf9105f2f5c5427027d
#
_cell.length_a   1.000
_cell.length_b   1.000
_cell.length_c   1.000
_cell.angle_alpha   90.00
_cell.angle_beta   90.00
_cell.angle_gamma   90.00
#
_symmetry.space_group_name_H-M   'P 1'
#
loop_
_entity.id
_entity.type
_entity.pdbx_description
1 polymer ?
#
loop_
_entity_poly.entity_id
_entity_poly.type
_entity_poly.pdbx_seq_one_letter_code
_entity_poly.pdbx_strand_id
1 'polypeptide(L)'
;MTGTTYTRRGILGMTGLVLSAAGLSACTGVSDDDSGSGSSGGSNKLRVFTYEDNATIGLLKEQVAKFDQQNGTTTTVDSLPGSGAAVYPDKLRTELLGGAGPDIWRIWGGQIGAPYAKAKQAADLAPYYAKYSWDSKINQNAIAGMTFDGVKSGLPFFVAGVGVWYNKAAFAKAGVSVPTSYAELEEANDKLVAAGVTPCGVAGKYGWDIMRLFEYLLEQSAGPELHDKLLSGAESWDRPEVVTAFANFKKWQDKKWLPDGALGLDPADVEPMYVQGKTAYTITGQWTEAVAIQTANKPSAEFGTFQLPTGHTPLRHSGFVEGYMINAKSGNKDKAAALLDHLVQPDTQKALGNTGSTVAGAEPDKAKLPLSYQWTEIAKQSPFYTIQDQAFPKQQSDQYFSVQSDLLQGKLAPADAAKRMQDIVSAWAKTK
;
A
#
# COMPACT_ATOMS: atom_id res chain seq x y z
N MET A 1 -52.26 9.21 -28.81
CA MET A 1 -51.74 9.68 -30.11
C MET A 1 -50.24 9.51 -30.01
N THR A 2 -49.88 8.60 -30.58
CA THR A 2 -49.07 7.99 -31.65
C THR A 2 -47.71 7.55 -31.10
N GLY A 3 -47.59 6.24 -30.97
CA GLY A 3 -46.34 5.53 -30.75
C GLY A 3 -45.49 5.43 -32.01
N THR A 4 -44.22 5.15 -31.83
CA THR A 4 -43.41 4.57 -32.92
C THR A 4 -42.42 3.59 -32.34
N THR A 5 -42.73 2.34 -32.52
CA THR A 5 -41.87 1.16 -32.39
C THR A 5 -40.99 1.05 -33.64
N TYR A 6 -39.70 0.71 -33.49
CA TYR A 6 -38.88 0.20 -34.57
C TYR A 6 -38.34 -1.19 -34.25
N THR A 7 -38.75 -2.10 -35.13
CA THR A 7 -38.41 -3.52 -35.17
C THR A 7 -37.08 -3.79 -35.89
N ARG A 8 -36.45 -4.92 -35.45
CA ARG A 8 -35.31 -5.61 -36.10
C ARG A 8 -35.70 -6.16 -37.51
N ARG A 9 -34.71 -6.14 -38.42
CA ARG A 9 -34.39 -7.08 -39.52
C ARG A 9 -33.39 -6.34 -40.41
N GLY A 10 -32.15 -6.75 -40.72
CA GLY A 10 -31.71 -8.05 -41.29
C GLY A 10 -31.45 -7.85 -42.79
N ILE A 11 -30.21 -7.87 -43.26
CA ILE A 11 -29.86 -8.24 -44.62
C ILE A 11 -28.41 -8.76 -44.66
N LEU A 12 -28.26 -9.99 -45.12
CA LEU A 12 -27.05 -10.63 -45.63
C LEU A 12 -26.77 -10.18 -47.09
N GLY A 13 -25.53 -10.20 -47.51
CA GLY A 13 -25.10 -10.16 -48.93
C GLY A 13 -23.61 -9.90 -48.99
N MET A 14 -22.77 -10.78 -49.09
CA MET A 14 -22.22 -11.64 -50.15
C MET A 14 -21.22 -10.95 -51.12
N THR A 15 -19.99 -11.49 -51.09
CA THR A 15 -19.01 -11.72 -52.17
C THR A 15 -18.15 -10.59 -52.74
N GLY A 16 -16.84 -10.89 -52.80
CA GLY A 16 -15.84 -10.24 -53.65
C GLY A 16 -14.42 -10.60 -53.32
N LEU A 17 -13.94 -11.77 -53.72
CA LEU A 17 -12.53 -12.14 -53.81
C LEU A 17 -11.86 -11.33 -54.92
N VAL A 18 -10.68 -10.72 -54.66
CA VAL A 18 -9.66 -10.49 -55.70
C VAL A 18 -8.30 -10.79 -55.12
N LEU A 19 -7.69 -11.84 -55.60
CA LEU A 19 -6.26 -12.13 -55.51
C LEU A 19 -5.49 -11.23 -56.47
N SER A 20 -4.39 -10.67 -56.03
CA SER A 20 -3.30 -10.31 -56.93
C SER A 20 -1.97 -10.54 -56.21
N ALA A 21 -1.24 -11.50 -56.72
CA ALA A 21 0.18 -11.79 -56.41
C ALA A 21 1.06 -11.00 -57.34
N ALA A 22 2.23 -10.62 -56.86
CA ALA A 22 3.55 -10.36 -57.49
C ALA A 22 4.20 -9.22 -56.70
N GLY A 23 5.47 -9.27 -56.30
CA GLY A 23 6.64 -9.91 -56.82
C GLY A 23 7.78 -9.87 -55.81
N LEU A 24 8.54 -10.91 -55.81
CA LEU A 24 9.83 -11.03 -55.15
C LEU A 24 10.86 -10.08 -55.76
N SER A 25 11.68 -9.44 -54.90
CA SER A 25 13.03 -9.01 -55.29
C SER A 25 13.94 -9.24 -54.12
N ALA A 26 14.74 -10.30 -54.23
CA ALA A 26 15.88 -10.59 -53.39
C ALA A 26 17.04 -9.64 -53.79
N CYS A 27 17.71 -9.05 -52.78
CA CYS A 27 19.11 -8.64 -52.96
C CYS A 27 19.87 -9.13 -51.74
N THR A 28 20.67 -10.12 -51.99
CA THR A 28 21.76 -10.66 -51.22
C THR A 28 22.86 -9.63 -51.04
N GLY A 29 23.31 -9.45 -49.83
CA GLY A 29 24.54 -8.77 -49.50
C GLY A 29 25.11 -9.41 -48.25
N VAL A 30 25.83 -10.51 -48.42
CA VAL A 30 26.74 -11.10 -47.45
C VAL A 30 28.00 -10.29 -47.45
N SER A 31 28.39 -9.78 -46.30
CA SER A 31 29.79 -9.51 -45.95
C SER A 31 30.00 -10.02 -44.52
N ASP A 32 30.65 -11.19 -44.47
CA ASP A 32 31.38 -11.67 -43.29
C ASP A 32 32.52 -10.68 -43.02
N ASP A 33 32.65 -10.32 -41.76
CA ASP A 33 33.81 -10.22 -40.91
C ASP A 33 33.55 -9.22 -39.80
N ASP A 34 33.30 -9.66 -38.60
CA ASP A 34 34.20 -9.34 -37.47
C ASP A 34 33.77 -10.15 -36.22
N SER A 35 34.62 -11.04 -35.83
CA SER A 35 34.61 -11.72 -34.55
C SER A 35 35.01 -10.72 -33.46
N GLY A 36 34.02 -9.97 -32.96
CA GLY A 36 34.15 -9.06 -31.83
C GLY A 36 33.39 -9.63 -30.64
N SER A 37 34.10 -9.96 -29.59
CA SER A 37 33.62 -10.40 -28.29
C SER A 37 32.37 -9.61 -27.83
N GLY A 38 31.26 -10.29 -27.66
CA GLY A 38 29.98 -9.71 -27.24
C GLY A 38 30.07 -9.08 -25.87
N SER A 39 30.27 -7.78 -25.83
CA SER A 39 29.84 -6.93 -24.75
C SER A 39 28.33 -6.90 -24.82
N SER A 40 27.64 -7.55 -23.86
CA SER A 40 26.19 -7.40 -23.65
C SER A 40 25.91 -5.99 -23.12
N GLY A 41 26.03 -4.98 -23.99
CA GLY A 41 25.65 -3.62 -23.69
C GLY A 41 24.14 -3.53 -23.57
N GLY A 42 23.60 -3.63 -22.36
CA GLY A 42 22.20 -3.34 -22.09
C GLY A 42 21.82 -1.96 -22.63
N SER A 43 20.60 -1.80 -23.07
CA SER A 43 20.01 -0.52 -23.46
C SER A 43 20.23 0.53 -22.37
N ASN A 44 20.39 1.83 -22.72
CA ASN A 44 20.41 2.91 -21.74
C ASN A 44 19.00 3.29 -21.26
N LYS A 45 17.99 2.50 -21.60
CA LYS A 45 16.60 2.74 -21.24
C LYS A 45 16.22 1.92 -20.03
N LEU A 46 15.54 2.56 -19.07
CA LEU A 46 14.92 1.90 -17.90
C LEU A 46 13.43 2.16 -17.89
N ARG A 47 12.69 1.24 -17.29
CA ARG A 47 11.27 1.40 -17.02
C ARG A 47 10.99 1.12 -15.54
N VAL A 48 10.41 2.09 -14.85
CA VAL A 48 9.93 1.99 -13.46
C VAL A 48 8.42 1.94 -13.46
N PHE A 49 7.84 0.99 -12.73
CA PHE A 49 6.38 0.91 -12.51
C PHE A 49 6.08 1.09 -11.02
N THR A 50 5.19 2.03 -10.70
CA THR A 50 4.86 2.44 -9.33
C THR A 50 3.38 2.79 -9.17
N TYR A 51 2.96 3.17 -7.96
CA TYR A 51 1.61 3.64 -7.60
C TYR A 51 1.68 4.95 -6.79
N GLU A 52 2.47 5.91 -7.26
CA GLU A 52 2.56 7.21 -6.62
C GLU A 52 1.33 8.06 -6.85
N ASP A 53 0.95 8.84 -5.83
CA ASP A 53 -0.09 9.86 -5.94
C ASP A 53 0.34 11.02 -6.84
N ASN A 54 -0.64 11.80 -7.31
CA ASN A 54 -0.39 12.98 -8.14
C ASN A 54 0.52 14.01 -7.44
N ALA A 55 0.50 14.06 -6.11
CA ALA A 55 1.35 14.96 -5.33
C ALA A 55 2.83 14.54 -5.32
N THR A 56 3.10 13.22 -5.34
CA THR A 56 4.46 12.67 -5.16
C THR A 56 5.11 12.23 -6.45
N ILE A 57 4.32 11.84 -7.47
CA ILE A 57 4.86 11.36 -8.76
C ILE A 57 5.76 12.39 -9.47
N GLY A 58 5.44 13.67 -9.33
CA GLY A 58 6.24 14.76 -9.90
C GLY A 58 7.65 14.79 -9.30
N LEU A 59 7.75 14.66 -7.98
CA LEU A 59 9.01 14.62 -7.25
C LEU A 59 9.85 13.39 -7.63
N LEU A 60 9.22 12.22 -7.76
CA LEU A 60 9.90 11.02 -8.21
C LEU A 60 10.47 11.19 -9.61
N LYS A 61 9.69 11.70 -10.57
CA LYS A 61 10.14 11.95 -11.94
C LYS A 61 11.29 12.96 -11.99
N GLU A 62 11.28 13.98 -11.13
CA GLU A 62 12.38 14.95 -11.03
C GLU A 62 13.69 14.28 -10.57
N GLN A 63 13.64 13.43 -9.53
CA GLN A 63 14.84 12.74 -9.06
C GLN A 63 15.36 11.71 -10.06
N VAL A 64 14.45 11.01 -10.75
CA VAL A 64 14.81 10.11 -11.86
C VAL A 64 15.46 10.87 -13.01
N ALA A 65 14.95 12.04 -13.39
CA ALA A 65 15.55 12.86 -14.44
C ALA A 65 16.96 13.36 -14.08
N LYS A 66 17.20 13.70 -12.79
CA LYS A 66 18.55 14.05 -12.30
C LYS A 66 19.52 12.87 -12.44
N PHE A 67 19.05 11.67 -12.06
CA PHE A 67 19.83 10.45 -12.25
C PHE A 67 20.14 10.19 -13.73
N ASP A 68 19.16 10.31 -14.61
CA ASP A 68 19.31 10.09 -16.06
C ASP A 68 20.35 11.05 -16.67
N GLN A 69 20.28 12.32 -16.29
CA GLN A 69 21.25 13.33 -16.76
C GLN A 69 22.70 13.00 -16.34
N GLN A 70 22.88 12.46 -15.12
CA GLN A 70 24.21 12.14 -14.58
C GLN A 70 24.76 10.83 -15.15
N ASN A 71 23.90 9.90 -15.55
CA ASN A 71 24.29 8.53 -15.92
C ASN A 71 24.09 8.22 -17.43
N GLY A 72 23.60 9.19 -18.22
CA GLY A 72 23.32 8.97 -19.64
C GLY A 72 22.24 7.92 -19.89
N THR A 73 21.29 7.80 -18.98
CA THR A 73 20.13 6.89 -19.08
C THR A 73 18.89 7.64 -19.55
N THR A 74 17.85 6.89 -19.89
CA THR A 74 16.51 7.40 -20.16
C THR A 74 15.50 6.51 -19.44
N THR A 75 14.86 7.03 -18.41
CA THR A 75 13.95 6.25 -17.57
C THR A 75 12.50 6.68 -17.77
N THR A 76 11.65 5.72 -18.14
CA THR A 76 10.19 5.92 -18.14
C THR A 76 9.64 5.55 -16.78
N VAL A 77 8.85 6.44 -16.16
CA VAL A 77 8.15 6.19 -14.89
C VAL A 77 6.66 6.12 -15.15
N ASP A 78 6.12 4.92 -15.10
CA ASP A 78 4.68 4.64 -15.17
C ASP A 78 4.10 4.55 -13.76
N SER A 79 3.00 5.25 -13.50
CA SER A 79 2.32 5.23 -12.20
C SER A 79 0.82 5.02 -12.33
N LEU A 80 0.25 4.35 -11.35
CA LEU A 80 -1.20 4.27 -11.14
C LEU A 80 -1.54 5.18 -9.95
N PRO A 81 -2.14 6.37 -10.18
CA PRO A 81 -2.43 7.32 -9.11
C PRO A 81 -3.64 6.91 -8.27
N GLY A 82 -3.71 7.43 -7.05
CA GLY A 82 -4.85 7.30 -6.15
C GLY A 82 -5.20 5.84 -5.82
N SER A 83 -6.47 5.49 -5.92
CA SER A 83 -6.95 4.11 -5.70
C SER A 83 -6.37 3.07 -6.69
N GLY A 84 -5.57 3.50 -7.67
CA GLY A 84 -4.80 2.62 -8.54
C GLY A 84 -3.92 1.64 -7.78
N ALA A 85 -3.50 1.96 -6.55
CA ALA A 85 -2.80 1.03 -5.67
C ALA A 85 -3.56 -0.29 -5.45
N ALA A 86 -4.89 -0.28 -5.42
CA ALA A 86 -5.72 -1.48 -5.25
C ALA A 86 -5.63 -2.46 -6.43
N VAL A 87 -5.43 -1.96 -7.66
CA VAL A 87 -5.36 -2.79 -8.89
C VAL A 87 -3.92 -2.99 -9.37
N TYR A 88 -2.98 -2.31 -8.76
CA TYR A 88 -1.56 -2.31 -9.11
C TYR A 88 -0.94 -3.73 -9.11
N PRO A 89 -1.13 -4.57 -8.06
CA PRO A 89 -0.52 -5.91 -8.03
C PRO A 89 -0.97 -6.80 -9.19
N ASP A 90 -2.25 -6.73 -9.57
CA ASP A 90 -2.79 -7.54 -10.66
C ASP A 90 -2.25 -7.08 -12.02
N LYS A 91 -2.13 -5.76 -12.21
CA LYS A 91 -1.53 -5.20 -13.44
C LYS A 91 -0.04 -5.55 -13.54
N LEU A 92 0.73 -5.38 -12.47
CA LEU A 92 2.13 -5.76 -12.41
C LEU A 92 2.31 -7.25 -12.73
N ARG A 93 1.52 -8.11 -12.11
CA ARG A 93 1.55 -9.55 -12.38
C ARG A 93 1.30 -9.88 -13.85
N THR A 94 0.32 -9.23 -14.45
CA THR A 94 -0.02 -9.43 -15.87
C THR A 94 1.16 -9.04 -16.77
N GLU A 95 1.79 -7.90 -16.53
CA GLU A 95 2.94 -7.44 -17.30
C GLU A 95 4.16 -8.37 -17.16
N LEU A 96 4.45 -8.81 -15.94
CA LEU A 96 5.56 -9.74 -15.67
C LEU A 96 5.35 -11.12 -16.32
N LEU A 97 4.12 -11.63 -16.31
CA LEU A 97 3.77 -12.90 -16.99
C LEU A 97 3.84 -12.77 -18.51
N GLY A 98 3.44 -11.64 -19.06
CA GLY A 98 3.51 -11.34 -20.50
C GLY A 98 4.92 -11.11 -21.04
N GLY A 99 5.95 -11.10 -20.20
CA GLY A 99 7.34 -10.88 -20.59
C GLY A 99 7.71 -9.43 -20.93
N ALA A 100 6.76 -8.49 -20.79
CA ALA A 100 6.93 -7.06 -21.03
C ALA A 100 7.03 -6.25 -19.70
N GLY A 101 7.44 -6.91 -18.63
CA GLY A 101 7.52 -6.29 -17.31
C GLY A 101 8.52 -5.15 -17.23
N PRO A 102 8.37 -4.24 -16.25
CA PRO A 102 9.30 -3.15 -16.00
C PRO A 102 10.68 -3.67 -15.56
N ASP A 103 11.72 -2.83 -15.63
CA ASP A 103 13.04 -3.13 -15.05
C ASP A 103 12.98 -3.06 -13.52
N ILE A 104 12.21 -2.11 -12.99
CA ILE A 104 12.04 -1.83 -11.58
C ILE A 104 10.55 -1.68 -11.28
N TRP A 105 10.08 -2.27 -10.19
CA TRP A 105 8.72 -1.99 -9.69
C TRP A 105 8.69 -1.76 -8.19
N ARG A 106 7.78 -0.89 -7.75
CA ARG A 106 7.46 -0.70 -6.34
C ARG A 106 6.51 -1.81 -5.87
N ILE A 107 6.69 -2.29 -4.67
CA ILE A 107 5.84 -3.34 -4.09
C ILE A 107 5.85 -3.27 -2.56
N TRP A 108 4.79 -3.73 -1.95
CA TRP A 108 4.73 -3.98 -0.52
C TRP A 108 5.55 -5.22 -0.15
N GLY A 109 6.12 -5.20 1.06
CA GLY A 109 6.81 -6.34 1.66
C GLY A 109 5.85 -7.47 2.09
N GLY A 110 6.35 -8.36 2.93
CA GLY A 110 5.56 -9.45 3.48
C GLY A 110 4.98 -10.38 2.42
N GLN A 111 3.77 -10.87 2.65
CA GLN A 111 3.12 -11.85 1.77
C GLN A 111 2.67 -11.28 0.42
N ILE A 112 2.66 -9.95 0.25
CA ILE A 112 2.37 -9.34 -1.06
C ILE A 112 3.61 -9.41 -1.97
N GLY A 113 4.81 -9.17 -1.45
CA GLY A 113 6.06 -9.22 -2.19
C GLY A 113 6.59 -10.65 -2.40
N ALA A 114 6.32 -11.56 -1.46
CA ALA A 114 6.84 -12.92 -1.46
C ALA A 114 6.60 -13.71 -2.76
N PRO A 115 5.42 -13.65 -3.43
CA PRO A 115 5.18 -14.40 -4.67
C PRO A 115 6.16 -14.05 -5.79
N TYR A 116 6.58 -12.79 -5.92
CA TYR A 116 7.52 -12.35 -6.96
C TYR A 116 8.93 -12.89 -6.71
N ALA A 117 9.36 -12.96 -5.44
CA ALA A 117 10.63 -13.55 -5.04
C ALA A 117 10.61 -15.08 -5.26
N LYS A 118 9.58 -15.78 -4.77
CA LYS A 118 9.41 -17.24 -4.91
C LYS A 118 9.35 -17.68 -6.38
N ALA A 119 8.70 -16.88 -7.23
CA ALA A 119 8.65 -17.13 -8.68
C ALA A 119 9.94 -16.72 -9.42
N LYS A 120 10.97 -16.25 -8.70
CA LYS A 120 12.24 -15.76 -9.27
C LYS A 120 12.03 -14.65 -10.33
N GLN A 121 10.97 -13.87 -10.18
CA GLN A 121 10.72 -12.69 -11.01
C GLN A 121 11.55 -11.49 -10.53
N ALA A 122 11.78 -11.40 -9.22
CA ALA A 122 12.71 -10.44 -8.62
C ALA A 122 14.14 -10.97 -8.60
N ALA A 123 15.10 -10.10 -8.90
CA ALA A 123 16.51 -10.41 -8.79
C ALA A 123 16.96 -10.52 -7.32
N ASP A 124 17.98 -11.34 -7.06
CA ASP A 124 18.70 -11.28 -5.79
C ASP A 124 19.55 -10.01 -5.76
N LEU A 125 19.28 -9.15 -4.79
CA LEU A 125 19.97 -7.87 -4.61
C LEU A 125 21.19 -7.95 -3.68
N ALA A 126 21.54 -9.10 -3.11
CA ALA A 126 22.69 -9.25 -2.22
C ALA A 126 23.99 -8.67 -2.79
N PRO A 127 24.35 -8.85 -4.10
CA PRO A 127 25.53 -8.22 -4.68
C PRO A 127 25.48 -6.68 -4.65
N TYR A 128 24.28 -6.09 -4.84
CA TYR A 128 24.08 -4.64 -4.81
C TYR A 128 24.05 -4.09 -3.38
N TYR A 129 23.51 -4.85 -2.42
CA TYR A 129 23.63 -4.53 -0.99
C TYR A 129 25.08 -4.38 -0.58
N ALA A 130 25.96 -5.31 -1.03
CA ALA A 130 27.40 -5.22 -0.78
C ALA A 130 28.03 -4.04 -1.51
N LYS A 131 27.72 -3.85 -2.82
CA LYS A 131 28.28 -2.79 -3.66
C LYS A 131 28.01 -1.38 -3.14
N TYR A 132 26.78 -1.13 -2.70
CA TYR A 132 26.32 0.19 -2.26
C TYR A 132 26.28 0.35 -0.74
N SER A 133 26.67 -0.68 0.02
CA SER A 133 26.63 -0.70 1.49
C SER A 133 25.23 -0.42 2.06
N TRP A 134 24.19 -0.94 1.42
CA TRP A 134 22.80 -0.71 1.85
C TRP A 134 22.48 -1.25 3.23
N ASP A 135 23.14 -2.35 3.65
CA ASP A 135 22.99 -2.92 5.00
C ASP A 135 23.31 -1.93 6.12
N SER A 136 24.23 -1.00 5.89
CA SER A 136 24.63 0.01 6.90
C SER A 136 23.82 1.31 6.82
N LYS A 137 23.11 1.54 5.71
CA LYS A 137 22.38 2.79 5.45
C LYS A 137 20.89 2.66 5.72
N ILE A 138 20.34 1.46 5.64
CA ILE A 138 18.90 1.19 5.65
C ILE A 138 18.51 0.45 6.93
N ASN A 139 17.33 0.77 7.46
CA ASN A 139 16.77 0.14 8.63
C ASN A 139 16.68 -1.39 8.46
N GLN A 140 17.26 -2.15 9.42
CA GLN A 140 17.35 -3.60 9.35
C GLN A 140 15.99 -4.30 9.38
N ASN A 141 15.01 -3.77 10.12
CA ASN A 141 13.65 -4.32 10.13
C ASN A 141 12.97 -4.13 8.78
N ALA A 142 13.26 -3.01 8.10
CA ALA A 142 12.76 -2.78 6.74
C ALA A 142 13.41 -3.75 5.74
N ILE A 143 14.72 -4.02 5.87
CA ILE A 143 15.40 -5.02 5.05
C ILE A 143 14.78 -6.40 5.24
N ALA A 144 14.49 -6.79 6.49
CA ALA A 144 13.81 -8.05 6.78
C ALA A 144 12.45 -8.15 6.09
N GLY A 145 11.68 -7.05 6.01
CA GLY A 145 10.39 -6.99 5.31
C GLY A 145 10.46 -7.20 3.80
N MET A 146 11.65 -7.04 3.18
CA MET A 146 11.91 -7.24 1.75
C MET A 146 12.85 -8.42 1.47
N THR A 147 13.11 -9.25 2.49
CA THR A 147 13.90 -10.49 2.42
C THR A 147 12.97 -11.68 2.48
N PHE A 148 13.00 -12.54 1.48
CA PHE A 148 12.10 -13.69 1.35
C PHE A 148 12.93 -14.96 1.24
N ASP A 149 12.64 -15.96 2.10
CA ASP A 149 13.39 -17.22 2.18
C ASP A 149 14.93 -17.02 2.22
N GLY A 150 15.35 -15.97 2.94
CA GLY A 150 16.77 -15.60 3.10
C GLY A 150 17.37 -14.80 1.93
N VAL A 151 16.61 -14.56 0.85
CA VAL A 151 17.06 -13.80 -0.32
C VAL A 151 16.62 -12.34 -0.22
N LYS A 152 17.55 -11.40 -0.32
CA LYS A 152 17.28 -9.95 -0.40
C LYS A 152 16.69 -9.61 -1.78
N SER A 153 15.38 -9.72 -1.93
CA SER A 153 14.70 -9.57 -3.24
C SER A 153 14.23 -8.14 -3.52
N GLY A 154 14.30 -7.25 -2.55
CA GLY A 154 13.94 -5.85 -2.73
C GLY A 154 14.78 -4.91 -1.89
N LEU A 155 14.79 -3.63 -2.31
CA LEU A 155 15.39 -2.53 -1.56
C LEU A 155 14.27 -1.76 -0.86
N PRO A 156 14.20 -1.75 0.49
CA PRO A 156 13.21 -0.98 1.21
C PRO A 156 13.35 0.51 0.93
N PHE A 157 12.21 1.15 0.72
CA PHE A 157 12.14 2.56 0.39
C PHE A 157 11.31 3.36 1.38
N PHE A 158 10.27 2.71 1.95
CA PHE A 158 9.29 3.34 2.82
C PHE A 158 8.88 2.39 3.94
N VAL A 159 8.82 2.91 5.17
CA VAL A 159 8.18 2.26 6.32
C VAL A 159 6.99 3.09 6.74
N ALA A 160 5.82 2.49 6.68
CA ALA A 160 4.60 3.10 7.14
C ALA A 160 4.33 2.75 8.61
N GLY A 161 3.87 3.74 9.36
CA GLY A 161 3.21 3.54 10.62
C GLY A 161 1.79 4.09 10.54
N VAL A 162 0.81 3.30 10.95
CA VAL A 162 -0.61 3.64 10.90
C VAL A 162 -1.09 4.07 12.29
N GLY A 163 -1.76 5.21 12.34
CA GLY A 163 -2.33 5.76 13.56
C GLY A 163 -3.55 6.63 13.27
N VAL A 164 -3.96 7.41 14.25
CA VAL A 164 -5.08 8.34 14.11
C VAL A 164 -4.57 9.71 13.66
N TRP A 165 -5.23 10.24 12.64
CA TRP A 165 -5.07 11.61 12.16
C TRP A 165 -6.39 12.33 12.33
N TYR A 166 -6.42 13.39 13.16
CA TYR A 166 -7.66 14.04 13.57
C TYR A 166 -7.71 15.53 13.23
N ASN A 167 -8.92 16.01 13.01
CA ASN A 167 -9.25 17.41 12.79
C ASN A 167 -9.53 18.06 14.15
N LYS A 168 -8.70 19.01 14.56
CA LYS A 168 -8.80 19.70 15.86
C LYS A 168 -10.11 20.47 16.01
N ALA A 169 -10.60 21.09 14.92
CA ALA A 169 -11.87 21.83 14.96
C ALA A 169 -13.06 20.89 15.19
N ALA A 170 -13.06 19.70 14.60
CA ALA A 170 -14.09 18.69 14.84
C ALA A 170 -14.08 18.20 16.29
N PHE A 171 -12.89 17.95 16.87
CA PHE A 171 -12.76 17.59 18.28
C PHE A 171 -13.23 18.69 19.21
N ALA A 172 -12.81 19.95 18.95
CA ALA A 172 -13.23 21.11 19.73
C ALA A 172 -14.74 21.34 19.69
N LYS A 173 -15.38 21.16 18.51
CA LYS A 173 -16.83 21.27 18.34
C LYS A 173 -17.59 20.30 19.25
N ALA A 174 -17.07 19.09 19.44
CA ALA A 174 -17.67 18.07 20.28
C ALA A 174 -17.21 18.13 21.75
N GLY A 175 -16.30 19.02 22.11
CA GLY A 175 -15.71 19.09 23.45
C GLY A 175 -14.88 17.84 23.79
N VAL A 176 -14.20 17.26 22.81
CA VAL A 176 -13.42 16.02 22.93
C VAL A 176 -11.93 16.34 22.98
N SER A 177 -11.23 15.71 23.92
CA SER A 177 -9.76 15.65 23.97
C SER A 177 -9.25 14.37 23.32
N VAL A 178 -7.94 14.30 23.04
CA VAL A 178 -7.30 13.07 22.56
C VAL A 178 -7.48 11.96 23.60
N PRO A 179 -8.13 10.83 23.24
CA PRO A 179 -8.40 9.75 24.18
C PRO A 179 -7.10 8.99 24.54
N THR A 180 -7.01 8.57 25.81
CA THR A 180 -5.87 7.82 26.37
C THR A 180 -6.25 6.37 26.71
N SER A 181 -7.52 6.02 26.61
CA SER A 181 -8.04 4.66 26.79
C SER A 181 -9.10 4.33 25.74
N TYR A 182 -9.37 3.04 25.55
CA TYR A 182 -10.43 2.59 24.62
C TYR A 182 -11.81 3.10 25.06
N ALA A 183 -12.08 3.11 26.38
CA ALA A 183 -13.33 3.66 26.91
C ALA A 183 -13.50 5.15 26.62
N GLU A 184 -12.44 5.95 26.77
CA GLU A 184 -12.45 7.37 26.40
C GLU A 184 -12.64 7.57 24.90
N LEU A 185 -12.08 6.67 24.04
CA LEU A 185 -12.30 6.72 22.59
C LEU A 185 -13.78 6.46 22.24
N GLU A 186 -14.41 5.50 22.90
CA GLU A 186 -15.85 5.24 22.71
C GLU A 186 -16.71 6.42 23.17
N GLU A 187 -16.40 7.02 24.33
CA GLU A 187 -17.09 8.23 24.82
C GLU A 187 -16.89 9.41 23.87
N ALA A 188 -15.66 9.59 23.35
CA ALA A 188 -15.36 10.61 22.36
C ALA A 188 -16.18 10.43 21.08
N ASN A 189 -16.32 9.18 20.62
CA ASN A 189 -17.13 8.87 19.44
C ASN A 189 -18.62 9.19 19.68
N ASP A 190 -19.17 8.86 20.84
CA ASP A 190 -20.58 9.20 21.16
C ASP A 190 -20.78 10.73 21.22
N LYS A 191 -19.84 11.50 21.79
CA LYS A 191 -19.86 12.96 21.80
C LYS A 191 -19.77 13.58 20.40
N LEU A 192 -18.93 13.02 19.53
CA LEU A 192 -18.80 13.45 18.14
C LEU A 192 -20.11 13.24 17.37
N VAL A 193 -20.74 12.07 17.52
CA VAL A 193 -22.06 11.81 16.91
C VAL A 193 -23.11 12.81 17.43
N ALA A 194 -23.15 13.05 18.74
CA ALA A 194 -24.07 14.02 19.34
C ALA A 194 -23.84 15.46 18.83
N ALA A 195 -22.60 15.82 18.47
CA ALA A 195 -22.25 17.10 17.85
C ALA A 195 -22.51 17.15 16.33
N GLY A 196 -23.06 16.08 15.74
CA GLY A 196 -23.32 15.99 14.30
C GLY A 196 -22.04 15.86 13.46
N VAL A 197 -21.04 15.15 13.99
CA VAL A 197 -19.80 14.84 13.30
C VAL A 197 -19.63 13.32 13.29
N THR A 198 -19.42 12.73 12.11
CA THR A 198 -19.06 11.31 12.01
C THR A 198 -17.68 11.11 12.64
N PRO A 199 -17.53 10.19 13.63
CA PRO A 199 -16.24 10.02 14.29
C PRO A 199 -15.10 9.62 13.34
N CYS A 200 -15.15 8.42 12.80
CA CYS A 200 -14.03 7.81 12.08
C CYS A 200 -14.31 7.71 10.59
N GLY A 201 -13.49 8.36 9.76
CA GLY A 201 -13.49 8.16 8.32
C GLY A 201 -12.74 6.88 7.96
N VAL A 202 -13.45 5.92 7.34
CA VAL A 202 -12.90 4.69 6.78
C VAL A 202 -13.65 4.30 5.52
N ALA A 203 -12.99 3.58 4.62
CA ALA A 203 -13.50 3.13 3.33
C ALA A 203 -13.44 1.60 3.21
N GLY A 204 -14.55 0.97 2.84
CA GLY A 204 -14.65 -0.49 2.75
C GLY A 204 -14.59 -1.05 1.32
N LYS A 205 -14.61 -0.21 0.28
CA LYS A 205 -14.69 -0.66 -1.13
C LYS A 205 -13.64 -1.70 -1.51
N TYR A 206 -12.43 -1.56 -1.02
CA TYR A 206 -11.32 -2.49 -1.28
C TYR A 206 -10.95 -3.33 -0.06
N GLY A 207 -11.59 -3.14 1.08
CA GLY A 207 -11.39 -3.89 2.31
C GLY A 207 -10.19 -3.47 3.16
N TRP A 208 -9.06 -3.07 2.55
CA TRP A 208 -7.82 -2.78 3.26
C TRP A 208 -7.85 -1.51 4.13
N ASP A 209 -8.65 -0.50 3.79
CA ASP A 209 -8.69 0.72 4.58
C ASP A 209 -9.49 0.53 5.87
N ILE A 210 -10.69 -0.04 5.78
CA ILE A 210 -11.50 -0.37 6.97
C ILE A 210 -10.87 -1.48 7.83
N MET A 211 -10.01 -2.32 7.25
CA MET A 211 -9.22 -3.33 7.95
C MET A 211 -8.37 -2.71 9.07
N ARG A 212 -7.81 -1.51 8.87
CA ARG A 212 -7.00 -0.80 9.87
C ARG A 212 -7.73 -0.56 11.18
N LEU A 213 -9.04 -0.31 11.10
CA LEU A 213 -9.88 -0.25 12.29
C LEU A 213 -10.01 -1.63 12.94
N PHE A 214 -10.28 -2.68 12.16
CA PHE A 214 -10.47 -4.01 12.73
C PHE A 214 -9.19 -4.54 13.38
N GLU A 215 -8.02 -4.38 12.75
CA GLU A 215 -6.76 -4.85 13.34
C GLU A 215 -6.42 -4.13 14.65
N TYR A 216 -6.77 -2.83 14.75
CA TYR A 216 -6.69 -2.12 16.02
C TYR A 216 -7.61 -2.74 17.10
N LEU A 217 -8.86 -3.03 16.74
CA LEU A 217 -9.82 -3.67 17.67
C LEU A 217 -9.36 -5.09 18.05
N LEU A 218 -8.70 -5.79 17.16
CA LEU A 218 -8.09 -7.09 17.43
C LEU A 218 -6.89 -6.95 18.38
N GLU A 219 -5.98 -6.01 18.14
CA GLU A 219 -4.87 -5.74 19.07
C GLU A 219 -5.38 -5.34 20.45
N GLN A 220 -6.44 -4.54 20.51
CA GLN A 220 -7.05 -4.09 21.76
C GLN A 220 -7.67 -5.25 22.57
N SER A 221 -8.34 -6.21 21.91
CA SER A 221 -9.00 -7.31 22.60
C SER A 221 -8.11 -8.52 22.82
N ALA A 222 -7.18 -8.81 21.94
CA ALA A 222 -6.28 -9.97 21.98
C ALA A 222 -4.96 -9.68 22.74
N GLY A 223 -4.50 -8.46 22.69
CA GLY A 223 -3.17 -8.08 23.14
C GLY A 223 -2.05 -8.48 22.16
N PRO A 224 -0.85 -7.91 22.35
CA PRO A 224 0.25 -8.05 21.40
C PRO A 224 0.66 -9.49 21.08
N GLU A 225 0.82 -10.31 22.12
CA GLU A 225 1.34 -11.68 21.96
C GLU A 225 0.34 -12.58 21.18
N LEU A 226 -0.94 -12.51 21.54
CA LEU A 226 -1.96 -13.29 20.86
C LEU A 226 -2.17 -12.78 19.44
N HIS A 227 -2.18 -11.46 19.23
CA HIS A 227 -2.31 -10.86 17.90
C HIS A 227 -1.21 -11.37 16.95
N ASP A 228 0.07 -11.37 17.37
CA ASP A 228 1.18 -11.90 16.56
C ASP A 228 1.01 -13.39 16.23
N LYS A 229 0.53 -14.19 17.17
CA LYS A 229 0.22 -15.61 16.94
C LYS A 229 -0.93 -15.81 15.96
N LEU A 230 -1.96 -14.96 16.03
CA LEU A 230 -3.08 -14.98 15.06
C LEU A 230 -2.60 -14.64 13.64
N LEU A 231 -1.78 -13.59 13.48
CA LEU A 231 -1.24 -13.17 12.19
C LEU A 231 -0.31 -14.22 11.59
N SER A 232 0.45 -14.94 12.41
CA SER A 232 1.33 -16.01 11.93
C SER A 232 0.60 -17.33 11.67
N GLY A 233 -0.67 -17.46 12.07
CA GLY A 233 -1.45 -18.70 12.01
C GLY A 233 -1.00 -19.74 13.06
N ALA A 234 -0.26 -19.31 14.07
CA ALA A 234 0.20 -20.18 15.17
C ALA A 234 -0.86 -20.39 16.26
N GLU A 235 -1.93 -19.60 16.22
CA GLU A 235 -3.04 -19.68 17.19
C GLU A 235 -4.40 -19.65 16.48
N SER A 236 -5.42 -20.18 17.16
CA SER A 236 -6.77 -20.23 16.61
C SER A 236 -7.45 -18.87 16.60
N TRP A 237 -8.16 -18.54 15.50
CA TRP A 237 -9.03 -17.40 15.38
C TRP A 237 -10.43 -17.64 15.99
N ASP A 238 -10.83 -18.88 16.23
CA ASP A 238 -12.09 -19.23 16.91
C ASP A 238 -11.89 -19.13 18.43
N ARG A 239 -11.84 -17.89 18.93
CA ARG A 239 -11.54 -17.52 20.32
C ARG A 239 -12.40 -16.35 20.81
N PRO A 240 -12.65 -16.27 22.13
CA PRO A 240 -13.44 -15.18 22.71
C PRO A 240 -12.90 -13.79 22.41
N GLU A 241 -11.55 -13.61 22.38
CA GLU A 241 -10.89 -12.34 22.12
C GLU A 241 -11.16 -11.86 20.69
N VAL A 242 -11.14 -12.78 19.73
CA VAL A 242 -11.42 -12.49 18.31
C VAL A 242 -12.92 -12.20 18.11
N VAL A 243 -13.78 -12.97 18.77
CA VAL A 243 -15.24 -12.70 18.79
C VAL A 243 -15.52 -11.31 19.35
N THR A 244 -14.81 -10.91 20.41
CA THR A 244 -14.92 -9.57 21.00
C THR A 244 -14.48 -8.49 20.00
N ALA A 245 -13.38 -8.69 19.27
CA ALA A 245 -12.93 -7.76 18.22
C ALA A 245 -14.00 -7.57 17.13
N PHE A 246 -14.58 -8.65 16.64
CA PHE A 246 -15.68 -8.58 15.66
C PHE A 246 -16.95 -7.94 16.22
N ALA A 247 -17.28 -8.20 17.48
CA ALA A 247 -18.41 -7.56 18.14
C ALA A 247 -18.19 -6.03 18.27
N ASN A 248 -17.00 -5.61 18.66
CA ASN A 248 -16.62 -4.20 18.70
C ASN A 248 -16.66 -3.57 17.31
N PHE A 249 -16.15 -4.25 16.27
CA PHE A 249 -16.19 -3.76 14.91
C PHE A 249 -17.62 -3.53 14.41
N LYS A 250 -18.51 -4.47 14.68
CA LYS A 250 -19.95 -4.30 14.40
C LYS A 250 -20.56 -3.15 15.20
N LYS A 251 -20.21 -3.01 16.49
CA LYS A 251 -20.65 -1.91 17.36
C LYS A 251 -20.32 -0.55 16.76
N TRP A 252 -19.14 -0.39 16.15
CA TRP A 252 -18.74 0.87 15.49
C TRP A 252 -19.72 1.25 14.36
N GLN A 253 -20.15 0.29 13.57
CA GLN A 253 -21.16 0.49 12.52
C GLN A 253 -22.53 0.81 13.14
N ASP A 254 -22.99 0.00 14.12
CA ASP A 254 -24.30 0.13 14.73
C ASP A 254 -24.48 1.47 15.48
N LYS A 255 -23.40 1.97 16.08
CA LYS A 255 -23.33 3.28 16.77
C LYS A 255 -23.19 4.48 15.82
N LYS A 256 -23.09 4.23 14.50
CA LYS A 256 -22.85 5.28 13.50
C LYS A 256 -21.53 6.06 13.73
N TRP A 257 -20.52 5.37 14.25
CA TRP A 257 -19.18 5.94 14.37
C TRP A 257 -18.40 5.92 13.03
N LEU A 258 -18.93 5.20 12.04
CA LEU A 258 -18.44 5.12 10.67
C LEU A 258 -19.35 5.92 9.72
N PRO A 259 -18.86 6.34 8.54
CA PRO A 259 -19.69 7.00 7.54
C PRO A 259 -20.84 6.10 7.06
N ASP A 260 -21.98 6.69 6.74
CA ASP A 260 -23.05 5.98 6.06
C ASP A 260 -22.52 5.42 4.73
N GLY A 261 -22.80 4.14 4.49
CA GLY A 261 -22.33 3.46 3.27
C GLY A 261 -20.80 3.22 3.23
N ALA A 262 -20.11 3.21 4.37
CA ALA A 262 -18.65 3.02 4.47
C ALA A 262 -18.11 1.89 3.59
N LEU A 263 -18.84 0.77 3.46
CA LEU A 263 -18.43 -0.38 2.62
C LEU A 263 -18.34 -0.06 1.12
N GLY A 264 -19.01 0.98 0.65
CA GLY A 264 -18.97 1.42 -0.74
C GLY A 264 -18.03 2.60 -1.01
N LEU A 265 -17.53 3.25 0.04
CA LEU A 265 -16.65 4.39 -0.11
C LEU A 265 -15.27 3.98 -0.63
N ASP A 266 -14.73 4.80 -1.52
CA ASP A 266 -13.34 4.71 -1.95
C ASP A 266 -12.44 5.43 -0.92
N PRO A 267 -11.24 4.91 -0.59
CA PRO A 267 -10.29 5.62 0.28
C PRO A 267 -10.00 7.06 -0.16
N ALA A 268 -9.99 7.31 -1.47
CA ALA A 268 -9.80 8.66 -2.01
C ALA A 268 -10.94 9.63 -1.66
N ASP A 269 -12.14 9.13 -1.33
CA ASP A 269 -13.28 9.97 -0.91
C ASP A 269 -13.21 10.29 0.59
N VAL A 270 -12.60 9.43 1.39
CA VAL A 270 -12.55 9.55 2.86
C VAL A 270 -11.54 10.60 3.33
N GLU A 271 -10.37 10.65 2.72
CA GLU A 271 -9.35 11.66 3.07
C GLU A 271 -9.86 13.11 2.94
N PRO A 272 -10.59 13.51 1.87
CA PRO A 272 -11.24 14.81 1.82
C PRO A 272 -12.30 15.03 2.91
N MET A 273 -13.03 13.99 3.33
CA MET A 273 -14.03 14.12 4.41
C MET A 273 -13.36 14.50 5.73
N TYR A 274 -12.25 13.87 6.08
CA TYR A 274 -11.46 14.17 7.26
C TYR A 274 -10.89 15.61 7.21
N VAL A 275 -10.29 16.01 6.10
CA VAL A 275 -9.70 17.34 5.93
C VAL A 275 -10.76 18.44 6.04
N GLN A 276 -11.99 18.17 5.57
CA GLN A 276 -13.13 19.08 5.65
C GLN A 276 -13.84 19.05 7.02
N GLY A 277 -13.47 18.16 7.94
CA GLY A 277 -14.11 17.98 9.25
C GLY A 277 -15.50 17.32 9.17
N LYS A 278 -15.85 16.66 8.07
CA LYS A 278 -17.05 15.83 7.95
C LYS A 278 -16.91 14.55 8.77
N THR A 279 -15.70 13.98 8.80
CA THR A 279 -15.29 12.99 9.80
C THR A 279 -14.27 13.64 10.74
N ALA A 280 -14.31 13.26 12.02
CA ALA A 280 -13.46 13.89 13.02
C ALA A 280 -12.02 13.40 12.91
N TYR A 281 -11.82 12.14 12.55
CA TYR A 281 -10.51 11.53 12.35
C TYR A 281 -10.57 10.41 11.32
N THR A 282 -9.40 9.93 10.93
CA THR A 282 -9.20 8.74 10.08
C THR A 282 -8.05 7.91 10.62
N ILE A 283 -8.01 6.62 10.29
CA ILE A 283 -6.93 5.69 10.65
C ILE A 283 -6.06 5.49 9.41
N THR A 284 -4.94 6.17 9.35
CA THR A 284 -4.06 6.21 8.18
C THR A 284 -2.60 6.39 8.59
N GLY A 285 -1.68 6.55 7.65
CA GLY A 285 -0.26 6.71 7.93
C GLY A 285 0.24 8.14 7.72
N GLN A 286 1.54 8.32 7.95
CA GLN A 286 2.21 9.62 7.92
C GLN A 286 2.20 10.31 6.55
N TRP A 287 1.90 9.62 5.48
CA TRP A 287 1.75 10.22 4.13
C TRP A 287 0.57 11.20 4.04
N THR A 288 -0.44 11.06 4.91
CA THR A 288 -1.68 11.84 4.82
C THR A 288 -1.46 13.35 4.98
N GLU A 289 -0.36 13.78 5.64
CA GLU A 289 -0.04 15.20 5.73
C GLU A 289 0.27 15.80 4.35
N ALA A 290 1.13 15.14 3.58
CA ALA A 290 1.50 15.60 2.24
C ALA A 290 0.37 15.37 1.22
N VAL A 291 -0.27 14.21 1.26
CA VAL A 291 -1.23 13.76 0.24
C VAL A 291 -2.61 14.39 0.41
N ALA A 292 -3.10 14.54 1.66
CA ALA A 292 -4.44 15.05 1.91
C ALA A 292 -4.44 16.51 2.43
N ILE A 293 -3.69 16.80 3.51
CA ILE A 293 -3.74 18.09 4.18
C ILE A 293 -3.13 19.18 3.30
N GLN A 294 -1.89 19.00 2.85
CA GLN A 294 -1.20 19.99 2.04
C GLN A 294 -1.81 20.15 0.64
N THR A 295 -2.27 19.05 0.03
CA THR A 295 -2.96 19.10 -1.26
C THR A 295 -4.26 19.90 -1.19
N ALA A 296 -4.94 19.89 -0.04
CA ALA A 296 -6.11 20.72 0.22
C ALA A 296 -5.76 22.17 0.63
N ASN A 297 -4.48 22.56 0.61
CA ASN A 297 -3.98 23.87 1.07
C ASN A 297 -4.40 24.20 2.52
N LYS A 298 -4.42 23.19 3.39
CA LYS A 298 -4.74 23.35 4.80
C LYS A 298 -3.47 23.44 5.65
N PRO A 299 -3.45 24.32 6.69
CA PRO A 299 -2.33 24.34 7.64
C PRO A 299 -2.27 23.05 8.46
N SER A 300 -1.11 22.42 8.54
CA SER A 300 -0.91 21.24 9.39
C SER A 300 -1.29 21.48 10.86
N ALA A 301 -1.20 22.73 11.33
CA ALA A 301 -1.58 23.12 12.68
C ALA A 301 -3.07 22.90 13.03
N GLU A 302 -3.95 22.81 12.02
CA GLU A 302 -5.39 22.50 12.22
C GLU A 302 -5.63 21.01 12.55
N PHE A 303 -4.61 20.17 12.42
CA PHE A 303 -4.69 18.74 12.59
C PHE A 303 -3.75 18.24 13.69
N GLY A 304 -3.89 16.97 14.04
CA GLY A 304 -3.03 16.30 14.98
C GLY A 304 -2.98 14.80 14.72
N THR A 305 -2.11 14.10 15.42
CA THR A 305 -1.97 12.65 15.33
C THR A 305 -1.73 12.04 16.70
N PHE A 306 -2.22 10.82 16.90
CA PHE A 306 -1.99 10.02 18.09
C PHE A 306 -2.07 8.53 17.80
N GLN A 307 -1.54 7.71 18.71
CA GLN A 307 -1.70 6.25 18.65
C GLN A 307 -3.07 5.86 19.23
N LEU A 308 -3.70 4.86 18.62
CA LEU A 308 -4.92 4.27 19.18
C LEU A 308 -4.64 3.61 20.52
N PRO A 309 -5.43 3.92 21.57
CA PRO A 309 -5.14 3.45 22.93
C PRO A 309 -5.66 2.02 23.15
N THR A 310 -4.84 1.00 22.89
CA THR A 310 -5.18 -0.41 23.05
C THR A 310 -5.29 -0.89 24.50
N GLY A 311 -4.69 -0.15 25.45
CA GLY A 311 -4.59 -0.55 26.86
C GLY A 311 -3.44 -1.52 27.16
N HIS A 312 -2.65 -1.88 26.14
CA HIS A 312 -1.49 -2.78 26.29
C HIS A 312 -0.17 -2.01 26.38
N THR A 313 0.85 -2.65 26.97
CA THR A 313 2.20 -2.09 27.09
C THR A 313 3.22 -3.11 26.54
N PRO A 314 4.11 -2.72 25.60
CA PRO A 314 4.16 -1.41 24.98
C PRO A 314 2.95 -1.14 24.08
N LEU A 315 2.55 0.14 23.95
CA LEU A 315 1.57 0.53 22.94
C LEU A 315 2.21 0.35 21.57
N ARG A 316 1.57 -0.45 20.72
CA ARG A 316 2.04 -0.72 19.35
C ARG A 316 1.16 -0.02 18.33
N HIS A 317 1.66 0.08 17.11
CA HIS A 317 0.89 0.53 15.96
C HIS A 317 1.01 -0.47 14.81
N SER A 318 0.06 -0.45 13.91
CA SER A 318 0.14 -1.19 12.65
C SER A 318 1.17 -0.55 11.73
N GLY A 319 1.88 -1.37 10.95
CA GLY A 319 2.89 -0.86 10.04
C GLY A 319 3.22 -1.81 8.89
N PHE A 320 3.85 -1.26 7.87
CA PHE A 320 4.27 -2.02 6.70
C PHE A 320 5.51 -1.43 6.04
N VAL A 321 6.15 -2.27 5.23
CA VAL A 321 7.32 -1.90 4.44
C VAL A 321 6.93 -1.89 2.97
N GLU A 322 7.41 -0.90 2.24
CA GLU A 322 7.40 -0.87 0.79
C GLU A 322 8.82 -0.71 0.26
N GLY A 323 9.06 -1.27 -0.91
CA GLY A 323 10.36 -1.18 -1.54
C GLY A 323 10.29 -1.36 -3.04
N TYR A 324 11.44 -1.36 -3.66
CA TYR A 324 11.58 -1.63 -5.07
C TYR A 324 12.25 -2.97 -5.30
N MET A 325 11.73 -3.72 -6.27
CA MET A 325 12.35 -4.93 -6.80
C MET A 325 12.88 -4.66 -8.20
N ILE A 326 13.95 -5.37 -8.57
CA ILE A 326 14.53 -5.36 -9.91
C ILE A 326 14.12 -6.63 -10.63
N ASN A 327 13.69 -6.51 -11.89
CA ASN A 327 13.30 -7.64 -12.72
C ASN A 327 14.51 -8.57 -12.95
N ALA A 328 14.38 -9.84 -12.57
CA ALA A 328 15.42 -10.83 -12.78
C ALA A 328 15.80 -10.99 -14.26
N LYS A 329 14.86 -10.73 -15.18
CA LYS A 329 15.06 -10.78 -16.64
C LYS A 329 15.53 -9.47 -17.25
N SER A 330 15.65 -8.38 -16.46
CA SER A 330 16.17 -7.11 -16.99
C SER A 330 17.61 -7.26 -17.48
N GLY A 331 17.89 -6.76 -18.66
CA GLY A 331 19.25 -6.60 -19.19
C GLY A 331 20.02 -5.43 -18.55
N ASN A 332 19.34 -4.59 -17.75
CA ASN A 332 19.85 -3.34 -17.20
C ASN A 332 19.94 -3.35 -15.66
N LYS A 333 20.12 -4.53 -15.04
CA LYS A 333 20.09 -4.69 -13.56
C LYS A 333 21.07 -3.76 -12.84
N ASP A 334 22.27 -3.55 -13.39
CA ASP A 334 23.27 -2.67 -12.77
C ASP A 334 22.85 -1.20 -12.79
N LYS A 335 22.22 -0.75 -13.89
CA LYS A 335 21.66 0.61 -14.01
C LYS A 335 20.43 0.77 -13.14
N ALA A 336 19.57 -0.25 -13.05
CA ALA A 336 18.43 -0.29 -12.16
C ALA A 336 18.88 -0.17 -10.68
N ALA A 337 19.90 -0.93 -10.27
CA ALA A 337 20.46 -0.84 -8.94
C ALA A 337 21.10 0.52 -8.64
N ALA A 338 21.76 1.13 -9.63
CA ALA A 338 22.32 2.48 -9.50
C ALA A 338 21.22 3.54 -9.33
N LEU A 339 20.08 3.42 -10.05
CA LEU A 339 18.93 4.29 -9.84
C LEU A 339 18.34 4.08 -8.43
N LEU A 340 18.22 2.85 -7.97
CA LEU A 340 17.75 2.58 -6.61
C LEU A 340 18.69 3.16 -5.55
N ASP A 341 20.02 3.07 -5.74
CA ASP A 341 21.00 3.71 -4.84
C ASP A 341 20.84 5.23 -4.81
N HIS A 342 20.61 5.87 -5.97
CA HIS A 342 20.31 7.30 -6.03
C HIS A 342 19.01 7.64 -5.25
N LEU A 343 17.95 6.85 -5.40
CA LEU A 343 16.68 7.09 -4.72
C LEU A 343 16.75 6.92 -3.20
N VAL A 344 17.67 6.12 -2.67
CA VAL A 344 17.86 5.94 -1.21
C VAL A 344 18.98 6.81 -0.63
N GLN A 345 19.49 7.81 -1.34
CA GLN A 345 20.38 8.80 -0.74
C GLN A 345 19.58 9.73 0.19
N PRO A 346 20.11 10.15 1.35
CA PRO A 346 19.38 10.98 2.30
C PRO A 346 18.81 12.27 1.71
N ASP A 347 19.59 12.97 0.88
CA ASP A 347 19.14 14.21 0.23
C ASP A 347 18.06 13.96 -0.81
N THR A 348 18.13 12.84 -1.54
CA THR A 348 17.10 12.42 -2.48
C THR A 348 15.80 12.08 -1.75
N GLN A 349 15.89 11.34 -0.63
CA GLN A 349 14.73 11.01 0.20
C GLN A 349 14.02 12.26 0.74
N LYS A 350 14.79 13.26 1.19
CA LYS A 350 14.24 14.56 1.61
C LYS A 350 13.60 15.33 0.45
N ALA A 351 14.24 15.31 -0.72
CA ALA A 351 13.71 15.96 -1.93
C ALA A 351 12.43 15.29 -2.43
N LEU A 352 12.27 13.98 -2.23
CA LEU A 352 11.05 13.23 -2.51
C LEU A 352 9.92 13.55 -1.50
N GLY A 353 10.20 14.23 -0.40
CA GLY A 353 9.23 14.42 0.68
C GLY A 353 8.83 13.09 1.33
N ASN A 354 9.74 12.09 1.32
CA ASN A 354 9.43 10.77 1.87
C ASN A 354 9.21 10.84 3.37
N THR A 355 7.96 10.63 3.79
CA THR A 355 7.53 10.74 5.20
C THR A 355 7.86 9.50 6.04
N GLY A 356 8.23 8.39 5.38
CA GLY A 356 8.57 7.11 6.00
C GLY A 356 9.90 6.55 5.50
N SER A 357 10.92 7.41 5.34
CA SER A 357 12.21 6.96 4.84
C SER A 357 12.82 5.83 5.68
N THR A 358 13.33 4.83 4.99
CA THR A 358 14.09 3.72 5.60
C THR A 358 15.55 4.08 5.84
N VAL A 359 15.98 5.26 5.40
CA VAL A 359 17.36 5.73 5.40
C VAL A 359 17.62 6.61 6.62
N ALA A 360 18.68 6.33 7.34
CA ALA A 360 19.12 7.14 8.48
C ALA A 360 19.42 8.60 8.06
N GLY A 361 18.95 9.57 8.84
CA GLY A 361 19.15 11.00 8.58
C GLY A 361 18.26 11.59 7.50
N ALA A 362 17.26 10.85 7.02
CA ALA A 362 16.27 11.27 6.03
C ALA A 362 14.87 11.37 6.63
N GLU A 363 14.74 11.75 7.90
CA GLU A 363 13.47 11.99 8.55
C GLU A 363 12.70 13.14 7.85
N PRO A 364 11.35 13.19 7.97
CA PRO A 364 10.55 14.29 7.46
C PRO A 364 11.04 15.66 7.96
N ASP A 365 11.03 16.64 7.08
CA ASP A 365 11.38 18.02 7.46
C ASP A 365 10.33 18.57 8.43
N LYS A 366 10.71 18.80 9.67
CA LYS A 366 9.83 19.30 10.74
C LYS A 366 9.13 20.61 10.41
N ALA A 367 9.76 21.47 9.61
CA ALA A 367 9.17 22.77 9.24
C ALA A 367 8.12 22.60 8.14
N LYS A 368 8.30 21.62 7.25
CA LYS A 368 7.41 21.37 6.10
C LYS A 368 6.33 20.34 6.39
N LEU A 369 6.66 19.32 7.20
CA LEU A 369 5.84 18.16 7.51
C LEU A 369 5.81 17.90 9.02
N PRO A 370 5.32 18.86 9.83
CA PRO A 370 5.41 18.78 11.29
C PRO A 370 4.65 17.59 11.88
N LEU A 371 3.53 17.17 11.30
CA LEU A 371 2.75 16.04 11.79
C LEU A 371 3.42 14.71 11.43
N SER A 372 3.94 14.57 10.22
CA SER A 372 4.69 13.40 9.81
C SER A 372 5.97 13.24 10.64
N TYR A 373 6.64 14.36 10.94
CA TYR A 373 7.76 14.37 11.87
C TYR A 373 7.33 13.91 13.29
N GLN A 374 6.22 14.48 13.81
CA GLN A 374 5.68 14.08 15.11
C GLN A 374 5.35 12.58 15.15
N TRP A 375 4.72 12.06 14.07
CA TRP A 375 4.42 10.64 13.98
C TRP A 375 5.68 9.77 13.95
N THR A 376 6.72 10.21 13.25
CA THR A 376 8.02 9.50 13.23
C THR A 376 8.63 9.39 14.64
N GLU A 377 8.54 10.44 15.45
CA GLU A 377 9.00 10.40 16.83
C GLU A 377 8.18 9.44 17.71
N ILE A 378 6.87 9.38 17.51
CA ILE A 378 5.99 8.39 18.15
C ILE A 378 6.38 6.97 17.72
N ALA A 379 6.53 6.74 16.43
CA ALA A 379 6.84 5.42 15.87
C ALA A 379 8.22 4.90 16.29
N LYS A 380 9.21 5.77 16.50
CA LYS A 380 10.53 5.37 17.02
C LYS A 380 10.47 4.80 18.45
N GLN A 381 9.47 5.20 19.23
CA GLN A 381 9.31 4.77 20.63
C GLN A 381 8.36 3.59 20.79
N SER A 382 7.74 3.16 19.72
CA SER A 382 6.66 2.18 19.70
C SER A 382 6.94 1.10 18.65
N PRO A 383 7.00 -0.18 19.02
CA PRO A 383 7.12 -1.23 18.04
C PRO A 383 5.87 -1.27 17.15
N PHE A 384 6.02 -1.76 15.91
CA PHE A 384 4.87 -2.02 15.05
C PHE A 384 4.65 -3.52 14.84
N TYR A 385 3.42 -3.90 14.56
CA TYR A 385 3.07 -5.21 14.00
C TYR A 385 2.78 -5.07 12.51
N THR A 386 3.03 -6.13 11.77
CA THR A 386 2.77 -6.13 10.32
C THR A 386 1.28 -5.99 10.07
N ILE A 387 0.89 -5.03 9.25
CA ILE A 387 -0.50 -4.83 8.80
C ILE A 387 -1.06 -6.11 8.20
N GLN A 388 -2.33 -6.42 8.49
CA GLN A 388 -2.88 -7.78 8.26
C GLN A 388 -2.87 -8.22 6.79
N ASP A 389 -3.10 -7.31 5.85
CA ASP A 389 -3.07 -7.63 4.43
C ASP A 389 -1.66 -7.94 3.89
N GLN A 390 -0.61 -7.57 4.63
CA GLN A 390 0.77 -7.98 4.33
C GLN A 390 1.21 -9.21 5.14
N ALA A 391 0.52 -9.51 6.24
CA ALA A 391 0.75 -10.73 7.00
C ALA A 391 0.16 -11.97 6.30
N PHE A 392 -0.92 -11.81 5.53
CA PHE A 392 -1.58 -12.87 4.78
C PHE A 392 -1.29 -12.80 3.28
N PRO A 393 -1.21 -13.96 2.58
CA PRO A 393 -1.22 -13.97 1.13
C PRO A 393 -2.50 -13.34 0.57
N LYS A 394 -2.44 -12.79 -0.65
CA LYS A 394 -3.55 -12.05 -1.27
C LYS A 394 -4.90 -12.78 -1.20
N GLN A 395 -4.91 -14.09 -1.47
CA GLN A 395 -6.15 -14.88 -1.43
C GLN A 395 -6.80 -14.86 -0.04
N GLN A 396 -6.00 -15.00 1.02
CA GLN A 396 -6.50 -14.97 2.39
C GLN A 396 -6.91 -13.56 2.80
N SER A 397 -6.18 -12.54 2.36
CA SER A 397 -6.56 -11.14 2.57
C SER A 397 -7.90 -10.80 1.91
N ASP A 398 -8.13 -11.22 0.66
CA ASP A 398 -9.41 -11.02 -0.03
C ASP A 398 -10.59 -11.72 0.69
N GLN A 399 -10.36 -12.93 1.20
CA GLN A 399 -11.36 -13.67 1.98
C GLN A 399 -11.64 -12.98 3.32
N TYR A 400 -10.60 -12.49 3.99
CA TYR A 400 -10.70 -11.72 5.21
C TYR A 400 -11.50 -10.42 5.01
N PHE A 401 -11.26 -9.67 3.94
CA PHE A 401 -12.06 -8.49 3.58
C PHE A 401 -13.54 -8.84 3.36
N SER A 402 -13.81 -10.03 2.79
CA SER A 402 -15.19 -10.53 2.66
C SER A 402 -15.84 -10.79 4.03
N VAL A 403 -15.10 -11.34 5.01
CA VAL A 403 -15.59 -11.55 6.38
C VAL A 403 -15.99 -10.22 7.03
N GLN A 404 -15.13 -9.19 6.91
CA GLN A 404 -15.41 -7.85 7.42
C GLN A 404 -16.70 -7.27 6.80
N SER A 405 -16.79 -7.35 5.48
CA SER A 405 -17.96 -6.85 4.74
C SER A 405 -19.24 -7.57 5.12
N ASP A 406 -19.23 -8.90 5.20
CA ASP A 406 -20.40 -9.71 5.55
C ASP A 406 -20.85 -9.46 7.00
N LEU A 407 -19.91 -9.26 7.94
CA LEU A 407 -20.22 -8.88 9.32
C LEU A 407 -20.93 -7.51 9.38
N LEU A 408 -20.35 -6.48 8.74
CA LEU A 408 -20.91 -5.13 8.77
C LEU A 408 -22.24 -5.03 8.03
N GLN A 409 -22.49 -5.90 7.02
CA GLN A 409 -23.78 -6.04 6.37
C GLN A 409 -24.80 -6.84 7.21
N GLY A 410 -24.41 -7.37 8.37
CA GLY A 410 -25.27 -8.18 9.22
C GLY A 410 -25.54 -9.61 8.71
N LYS A 411 -24.74 -10.08 7.72
CA LYS A 411 -24.84 -11.45 7.20
C LYS A 411 -24.16 -12.48 8.08
N LEU A 412 -23.20 -12.05 8.91
CA LEU A 412 -22.50 -12.88 9.89
C LEU A 412 -22.67 -12.31 11.28
N ALA A 413 -22.83 -13.21 12.26
CA ALA A 413 -22.63 -12.86 13.66
C ALA A 413 -21.12 -12.81 14.00
N PRO A 414 -20.70 -12.09 15.06
CA PRO A 414 -19.28 -12.01 15.45
C PRO A 414 -18.60 -13.38 15.65
N ALA A 415 -19.30 -14.36 16.25
CA ALA A 415 -18.77 -15.70 16.44
C ALA A 415 -18.60 -16.46 15.11
N ASP A 416 -19.52 -16.30 14.17
CA ASP A 416 -19.42 -16.90 12.84
C ASP A 416 -18.28 -16.26 12.02
N ALA A 417 -18.06 -14.96 12.19
CA ALA A 417 -16.93 -14.26 11.57
C ALA A 417 -15.57 -14.80 12.09
N ALA A 418 -15.43 -14.99 13.40
CA ALA A 418 -14.23 -15.58 14.01
C ALA A 418 -13.98 -17.00 13.49
N LYS A 419 -15.03 -17.84 13.44
CA LYS A 419 -14.95 -19.20 12.93
C LYS A 419 -14.58 -19.24 11.43
N ARG A 420 -15.17 -18.36 10.62
CA ARG A 420 -14.84 -18.26 9.19
C ARG A 420 -13.39 -17.80 8.99
N MET A 421 -12.88 -16.89 9.83
CA MET A 421 -11.45 -16.55 9.82
C MET A 421 -10.56 -17.73 10.20
N GLN A 422 -10.98 -18.56 11.18
CA GLN A 422 -10.28 -19.79 11.53
C GLN A 422 -10.16 -20.73 10.33
N ASP A 423 -11.25 -20.92 9.57
CA ASP A 423 -11.23 -21.78 8.38
C ASP A 423 -10.24 -21.25 7.31
N ILE A 424 -10.24 -19.93 7.06
CA ILE A 424 -9.33 -19.25 6.12
C ILE A 424 -7.87 -19.45 6.54
N VAL A 425 -7.56 -19.18 7.80
CA VAL A 425 -6.17 -19.29 8.31
C VAL A 425 -5.71 -20.72 8.39
N SER A 426 -6.59 -21.66 8.77
CA SER A 426 -6.28 -23.10 8.78
C SER A 426 -5.99 -23.64 7.37
N ALA A 427 -6.71 -23.18 6.36
CA ALA A 427 -6.45 -23.55 4.98
C ALA A 427 -5.07 -23.04 4.51
N TRP A 428 -4.72 -21.82 4.87
CA TRP A 428 -3.40 -21.27 4.57
C TRP A 428 -2.27 -21.99 5.31
N ALA A 429 -2.43 -22.25 6.61
CA ALA A 429 -1.41 -22.93 7.41
C ALA A 429 -1.02 -24.29 6.85
N LYS A 430 -1.94 -24.99 6.18
CA LYS A 430 -1.65 -26.26 5.50
C LYS A 430 -0.80 -26.13 4.23
N THR A 431 -0.61 -24.90 3.73
CA THR A 431 0.17 -24.59 2.52
C THR A 431 1.59 -24.09 2.81
N LYS A 432 1.90 -23.86 4.10
CA LYS A 432 3.24 -23.52 4.59
C LYS A 432 4.10 -24.77 4.71
#